data_d37b32bbbe50a56ba15f607a0294dbb2
#
_entry.id   d37b32bbbe50a56ba15f607a0294dbb2
#
_cell.length_a   1.000
_cell.length_b   1.000
_cell.length_c   1.000
_cell.angle_alpha   90.00
_cell.angle_beta   90.00
_cell.angle_gamma   90.00
#
_symmetry.space_group_name_H-M   'P 1'
#
loop_
_entity.id
_entity.type
_entity.pdbx_description
1 polymer ?
#
loop_
_entity_poly.entity_id
_entity_poly.type
_entity_poly.pdbx_seq_one_letter_code
_entity_poly.pdbx_strand_id
1 'polypeptide(L)'
;MKPLPRYVEIDYSKYAPDIPEDDLEVYYGLPRKVQFCNECVMSNQKPNSCYEFEHTIDSIKHSMRIQEDGVCDACHANHDKNNHHIDWDERERELRELCDEYRKNDGSYDCLVPGSGGKDSFYAAHLLKYKYGMHPLTVTWAPHIYTQWGWENMQAWIHAGFDNYLCTPNGMTHRLLTRLATENLFHPFQPFILGQKQLAPKMAAKFGIPLVFYGENEAEYGNPIGDNKSALRDAKFFAVNDYDHIYLGGVSIRQLQEDFHVDPSDLSIYLPSETSDIVENNIQVRYLGYYEKWHPQGAYYYSVEHGGFRPSPERTQGTYSKYNSIDDKVDDFFYYTTYIKYGIGRTTYDAAQEIRNDEITLDEGKKLCKKFDGEYPDRFEKEIMDYLTIDKMHFPEAYKCFEQPKMDREYFMHLADRFRSPHIWKYEDGMWKLRHTVFEGDSDVLWGDPKGTHHE
;
A
#
# COMPACT_ATOMS: atom_id res chain seq x y z
N MET A 1 9.49 -31.82 3.15
CA MET A 1 9.32 -30.38 2.89
C MET A 1 10.62 -29.65 3.22
N LYS A 2 11.04 -28.65 2.43
CA LYS A 2 12.19 -27.81 2.77
C LYS A 2 11.69 -26.61 3.54
N PRO A 3 12.31 -26.28 4.70
CA PRO A 3 11.95 -25.06 5.44
C PRO A 3 12.06 -23.78 4.60
N LEU A 4 11.25 -22.78 4.91
CA LEU A 4 11.23 -21.46 4.29
C LEU A 4 11.73 -20.40 5.28
N PRO A 5 12.42 -19.41 4.76
CA PRO A 5 13.46 -19.50 3.74
C PRO A 5 14.72 -20.06 4.40
N ARG A 6 15.66 -20.49 3.60
CA ARG A 6 16.97 -20.87 4.13
C ARG A 6 17.74 -19.62 4.56
N TYR A 7 18.45 -19.72 5.66
CA TYR A 7 19.45 -18.72 6.03
C TYR A 7 20.55 -18.72 4.96
N VAL A 8 20.66 -17.62 4.21
CA VAL A 8 21.62 -17.49 3.11
C VAL A 8 22.62 -16.41 3.46
N GLU A 9 23.91 -16.75 3.40
CA GLU A 9 24.97 -15.76 3.61
C GLU A 9 24.93 -14.70 2.51
N ILE A 10 25.05 -13.43 2.90
CA ILE A 10 25.04 -12.30 1.98
C ILE A 10 26.39 -12.15 1.31
N ASP A 11 26.41 -12.18 -0.01
CA ASP A 11 27.59 -11.86 -0.79
C ASP A 11 27.77 -10.35 -0.95
N TYR A 12 28.46 -9.74 -0.01
CA TYR A 12 28.72 -8.29 0.00
C TYR A 12 29.57 -7.82 -1.20
N SER A 13 30.25 -8.71 -1.93
CA SER A 13 31.03 -8.31 -3.11
C SER A 13 30.16 -7.74 -4.23
N LYS A 14 28.89 -8.15 -4.31
CA LYS A 14 27.89 -7.60 -5.25
C LYS A 14 27.52 -6.12 -4.98
N TYR A 15 27.85 -5.63 -3.81
CA TYR A 15 27.47 -4.29 -3.35
C TYR A 15 28.67 -3.36 -3.21
N ALA A 16 29.82 -3.73 -3.75
CA ALA A 16 31.00 -2.89 -3.71
C ALA A 16 30.72 -1.50 -4.35
N PRO A 17 31.23 -0.40 -3.77
CA PRO A 17 30.93 0.95 -4.24
C PRO A 17 31.49 1.28 -5.61
N ASP A 18 32.56 0.59 -6.03
CA ASP A 18 33.31 0.80 -7.27
C ASP A 18 32.81 -0.03 -8.46
N ILE A 19 31.75 -0.82 -8.30
CA ILE A 19 31.16 -1.55 -9.43
C ILE A 19 30.52 -0.54 -10.39
N PRO A 20 30.85 -0.58 -11.71
CA PRO A 20 30.21 0.23 -12.72
C PRO A 20 28.70 0.03 -12.75
N GLU A 21 27.91 1.09 -12.98
CA GLU A 21 26.45 1.03 -13.00
C GLU A 21 25.89 -0.04 -13.97
N ASP A 22 26.54 -0.19 -15.14
CA ASP A 22 26.13 -1.16 -16.15
C ASP A 22 26.36 -2.62 -15.74
N ASP A 23 27.26 -2.87 -14.80
CA ASP A 23 27.62 -4.20 -14.32
C ASP A 23 26.82 -4.60 -13.06
N LEU A 24 26.07 -3.66 -12.45
CA LEU A 24 25.27 -3.92 -11.25
C LEU A 24 24.12 -4.89 -11.54
N GLU A 25 23.91 -5.84 -10.65
CA GLU A 25 22.75 -6.72 -10.67
C GLU A 25 21.48 -5.92 -10.32
N VAL A 26 20.38 -6.16 -11.04
CA VAL A 26 19.09 -5.50 -10.85
C VAL A 26 18.05 -6.50 -10.40
N TYR A 27 17.42 -6.26 -9.24
CA TYR A 27 16.32 -7.08 -8.74
C TYR A 27 14.96 -6.49 -9.19
N TYR A 28 13.93 -7.34 -9.16
CA TYR A 28 12.53 -6.98 -9.42
C TYR A 28 12.22 -6.46 -10.83
N GLY A 29 13.16 -6.51 -11.78
CA GLY A 29 12.96 -5.95 -13.11
C GLY A 29 12.87 -4.43 -13.16
N LEU A 30 13.38 -3.74 -12.16
CA LEU A 30 13.40 -2.27 -12.07
C LEU A 30 14.33 -1.65 -13.14
N PRO A 31 14.15 -0.38 -13.50
CA PRO A 31 15.10 0.32 -14.35
C PRO A 31 16.49 0.35 -13.72
N ARG A 32 17.52 -0.09 -14.48
CA ARG A 32 18.91 -0.11 -14.01
C ARG A 32 19.40 1.27 -13.58
N LYS A 33 19.14 2.29 -14.40
CA LYS A 33 19.51 3.65 -14.08
C LYS A 33 18.47 4.30 -13.19
N VAL A 34 18.88 4.66 -11.98
CA VAL A 34 18.03 5.40 -11.04
C VAL A 34 17.88 6.85 -11.51
N GLN A 35 16.65 7.30 -11.67
CA GLN A 35 16.32 8.68 -12.08
C GLN A 35 15.29 9.25 -11.11
N PHE A 36 15.47 10.53 -10.77
CA PHE A 36 14.53 11.29 -9.94
C PHE A 36 13.75 12.29 -10.79
N CYS A 37 12.53 12.59 -10.38
CA CYS A 37 11.69 13.59 -10.99
C CYS A 37 12.27 14.99 -10.76
N ASN A 38 12.20 15.86 -11.77
CA ASN A 38 12.67 17.24 -11.67
C ASN A 38 11.74 18.14 -10.84
N GLU A 39 10.48 17.76 -10.65
CA GLU A 39 9.45 18.54 -9.97
C GLU A 39 9.07 18.03 -8.57
N CYS A 40 9.27 16.73 -8.29
CA CYS A 40 9.04 16.18 -6.99
C CYS A 40 10.19 15.25 -6.57
N VAL A 41 10.09 14.63 -5.40
CA VAL A 41 11.14 13.77 -4.84
C VAL A 41 11.07 12.31 -5.28
N MET A 42 10.13 11.94 -6.15
CA MET A 42 9.91 10.54 -6.55
C MET A 42 10.97 10.08 -7.57
N SER A 43 11.29 8.78 -7.55
CA SER A 43 12.17 8.14 -8.52
C SER A 43 11.44 7.12 -9.40
N ASN A 44 12.08 6.74 -10.54
CA ASN A 44 11.62 5.67 -11.41
C ASN A 44 11.71 4.28 -10.78
N GLN A 45 12.18 4.16 -9.55
CA GLN A 45 12.22 2.91 -8.79
C GLN A 45 10.88 2.61 -8.09
N LYS A 46 9.92 3.55 -8.08
CA LYS A 46 8.60 3.36 -7.49
C LYS A 46 7.81 2.32 -8.30
N PRO A 47 7.44 1.17 -7.70
CA PRO A 47 6.62 0.19 -8.39
C PRO A 47 5.20 0.73 -8.61
N ASN A 48 4.61 0.38 -9.75
CA ASN A 48 3.20 0.58 -10.04
C ASN A 48 2.34 -0.46 -9.31
N SER A 49 1.04 -0.20 -9.24
CA SER A 49 0.08 -1.19 -8.74
C SER A 49 0.19 -2.49 -9.53
N CYS A 50 0.18 -3.63 -8.83
CA CYS A 50 0.25 -4.95 -9.44
C CYS A 50 -0.93 -5.82 -9.00
N TYR A 51 -1.09 -6.96 -9.68
CA TYR A 51 -2.03 -8.00 -9.27
C TYR A 51 -1.45 -8.72 -8.06
N GLU A 52 -1.85 -8.31 -6.86
CA GLU A 52 -1.26 -8.84 -5.62
C GLU A 52 -1.44 -10.35 -5.48
N PHE A 53 -2.51 -10.90 -6.03
CA PHE A 53 -2.78 -12.35 -6.01
C PHE A 53 -1.94 -13.17 -7.02
N GLU A 54 -1.15 -12.52 -7.89
CA GLU A 54 -0.18 -13.16 -8.77
C GLU A 54 1.27 -12.93 -8.31
N HIS A 55 1.45 -12.26 -7.16
CA HIS A 55 2.76 -11.82 -6.70
C HIS A 55 3.56 -12.96 -6.08
N THR A 56 4.70 -13.28 -6.69
CA THR A 56 5.68 -14.26 -6.24
C THR A 56 7.06 -13.62 -6.08
N ILE A 57 8.03 -14.36 -5.57
CA ILE A 57 9.41 -13.90 -5.43
C ILE A 57 10.06 -13.52 -6.78
N ASP A 58 9.63 -14.15 -7.87
CA ASP A 58 10.16 -13.95 -9.22
C ASP A 58 9.39 -12.87 -10.01
N SER A 59 8.40 -12.22 -9.39
CA SER A 59 7.58 -11.23 -10.07
C SER A 59 8.37 -9.99 -10.45
N ILE A 60 8.27 -9.62 -11.73
CA ILE A 60 8.82 -8.39 -12.29
C ILE A 60 7.87 -7.23 -11.99
N LYS A 61 8.42 -6.11 -11.51
CA LYS A 61 7.67 -4.90 -11.23
C LYS A 61 7.76 -3.91 -12.39
N HIS A 62 6.63 -3.48 -12.89
CA HIS A 62 6.58 -2.25 -13.66
C HIS A 62 6.72 -1.07 -12.69
N SER A 63 7.44 -0.04 -13.11
CA SER A 63 7.70 1.12 -12.27
C SER A 63 7.19 2.41 -12.93
N MET A 64 7.07 3.47 -12.12
CA MET A 64 6.69 4.79 -12.57
C MET A 64 7.71 5.31 -13.60
N ARG A 65 7.22 5.92 -14.66
CA ARG A 65 8.08 6.52 -15.69
C ARG A 65 8.47 7.94 -15.32
N ILE A 66 9.72 8.28 -15.59
CA ILE A 66 10.18 9.64 -15.75
C ILE A 66 10.20 9.89 -17.27
N GLN A 67 9.46 10.87 -17.76
CA GLN A 67 9.34 11.17 -19.18
C GLN A 67 10.59 11.92 -19.71
N GLU A 68 10.65 12.19 -21.01
CA GLU A 68 11.81 12.84 -21.65
C GLU A 68 12.12 14.23 -21.09
N ASP A 69 11.12 14.92 -20.57
CA ASP A 69 11.25 16.22 -19.89
C ASP A 69 11.79 16.11 -18.45
N GLY A 70 12.03 14.89 -17.96
CA GLY A 70 12.50 14.63 -16.59
C GLY A 70 11.41 14.66 -15.53
N VAL A 71 10.13 14.70 -15.93
CA VAL A 71 8.98 14.78 -15.02
C VAL A 71 8.28 13.44 -14.92
N CYS A 72 7.82 13.05 -13.73
CA CYS A 72 7.17 11.77 -13.51
C CYS A 72 5.67 11.79 -13.90
N ASP A 73 5.14 10.60 -14.19
CA ASP A 73 3.72 10.42 -14.55
C ASP A 73 2.75 11.03 -13.53
N ALA A 74 3.09 11.00 -12.21
CA ALA A 74 2.26 11.61 -11.18
C ALA A 74 2.24 13.14 -11.23
N CYS A 75 3.37 13.79 -11.56
CA CYS A 75 3.43 15.24 -11.76
C CYS A 75 2.66 15.63 -13.02
N HIS A 76 2.77 14.88 -14.12
CA HIS A 76 1.95 15.10 -15.31
C HIS A 76 0.45 14.99 -15.00
N ALA A 77 0.03 13.97 -14.24
CA ALA A 77 -1.37 13.85 -13.82
C ALA A 77 -1.81 15.05 -12.96
N ASN A 78 -0.91 15.57 -12.11
CA ASN A 78 -1.19 16.77 -11.32
C ASN A 78 -1.28 18.05 -12.18
N HIS A 79 -0.47 18.18 -13.23
CA HIS A 79 -0.60 19.28 -14.19
C HIS A 79 -1.97 19.24 -14.87
N ASP A 80 -2.42 18.05 -15.34
CA ASP A 80 -3.76 17.90 -15.92
C ASP A 80 -4.86 18.30 -14.92
N LYS A 81 -4.72 17.90 -13.66
CA LYS A 81 -5.65 18.23 -12.59
C LYS A 81 -5.75 19.72 -12.31
N ASN A 82 -4.62 20.46 -12.32
CA ASN A 82 -4.55 21.84 -11.87
C ASN A 82 -4.57 22.88 -12.99
N ASN A 83 -4.18 22.55 -14.22
CA ASN A 83 -4.01 23.49 -15.34
C ASN A 83 -5.23 23.57 -16.27
N HIS A 84 -6.44 23.32 -15.77
CA HIS A 84 -7.70 23.41 -16.52
C HIS A 84 -7.80 22.43 -17.71
N HIS A 85 -7.01 21.35 -17.73
CA HIS A 85 -7.16 20.28 -18.73
C HIS A 85 -8.35 19.35 -18.39
N ILE A 86 -8.79 19.38 -17.14
CA ILE A 86 -9.99 18.66 -16.66
C ILE A 86 -11.09 19.69 -16.39
N ASP A 87 -12.25 19.51 -17.01
CA ASP A 87 -13.44 20.27 -16.71
C ASP A 87 -14.13 19.67 -15.47
N TRP A 88 -13.86 20.26 -14.31
CA TRP A 88 -14.37 19.76 -13.03
C TRP A 88 -15.87 19.95 -12.88
N ASP A 89 -16.46 20.96 -13.54
CA ASP A 89 -17.90 21.16 -13.53
C ASP A 89 -18.60 20.05 -14.36
N GLU A 90 -17.99 19.65 -15.48
CA GLU A 90 -18.44 18.48 -16.25
C GLU A 90 -18.33 17.19 -15.44
N ARG A 91 -17.18 16.97 -14.77
CA ARG A 91 -16.96 15.78 -13.92
C ARG A 91 -17.98 15.71 -12.76
N GLU A 92 -18.25 16.81 -12.10
CA GLU A 92 -19.29 16.84 -11.07
C GLU A 92 -20.68 16.56 -11.63
N ARG A 93 -21.00 17.04 -12.84
CA ARG A 93 -22.26 16.75 -13.51
C ARG A 93 -22.39 15.26 -13.84
N GLU A 94 -21.35 14.64 -14.41
CA GLU A 94 -21.28 13.19 -14.64
C GLU A 94 -21.53 12.40 -13.34
N LEU A 95 -20.93 12.82 -12.23
CA LEU A 95 -21.17 12.14 -10.94
C LEU A 95 -22.60 12.29 -10.45
N ARG A 96 -23.20 13.47 -10.60
CA ARG A 96 -24.61 13.70 -10.22
C ARG A 96 -25.55 12.81 -11.04
N GLU A 97 -25.36 12.75 -12.35
CA GLU A 97 -26.15 11.89 -13.24
C GLU A 97 -26.00 10.42 -12.85
N LEU A 98 -24.77 9.96 -12.59
CA LEU A 98 -24.52 8.61 -12.11
C LEU A 98 -25.22 8.33 -10.76
N CYS A 99 -25.13 9.24 -9.81
CA CYS A 99 -25.80 9.11 -8.52
C CYS A 99 -27.32 9.08 -8.68
N ASP A 100 -27.89 9.91 -9.55
CA ASP A 100 -29.33 9.94 -9.82
C ASP A 100 -29.82 8.63 -10.46
N GLU A 101 -29.03 8.02 -11.37
CA GLU A 101 -29.33 6.73 -11.99
C GLU A 101 -29.42 5.60 -10.96
N TYR A 102 -28.49 5.58 -9.98
CA TYR A 102 -28.35 4.47 -9.04
C TYR A 102 -29.05 4.69 -7.69
N ARG A 103 -29.61 5.88 -7.44
CA ARG A 103 -30.33 6.17 -6.19
C ARG A 103 -31.68 5.44 -6.15
N LYS A 104 -31.82 4.50 -5.23
CA LYS A 104 -32.98 3.60 -5.16
C LYS A 104 -34.19 4.22 -4.44
N ASN A 105 -34.00 5.10 -3.48
CA ASN A 105 -35.06 5.74 -2.67
C ASN A 105 -36.04 4.76 -1.97
N ASP A 106 -35.63 3.50 -1.78
CA ASP A 106 -36.45 2.44 -1.15
C ASP A 106 -35.90 2.02 0.22
N GLY A 107 -34.86 2.72 0.71
CA GLY A 107 -34.18 2.43 1.97
C GLY A 107 -33.03 1.43 1.85
N SER A 108 -32.82 0.83 0.68
CA SER A 108 -31.64 0.01 0.41
C SER A 108 -30.39 0.86 0.11
N TYR A 109 -29.21 0.25 0.15
CA TYR A 109 -27.96 0.94 -0.17
C TYR A 109 -27.79 1.18 -1.66
N ASP A 110 -27.36 2.38 -2.03
CA ASP A 110 -27.15 2.82 -3.41
C ASP A 110 -25.73 2.55 -3.89
N CYS A 111 -24.77 2.70 -3.00
CA CYS A 111 -23.35 2.48 -3.30
C CYS A 111 -22.61 1.90 -2.08
N LEU A 112 -21.38 1.44 -2.32
CA LEU A 112 -20.50 0.88 -1.30
C LEU A 112 -19.19 1.66 -1.28
N VAL A 113 -18.69 2.00 -0.07
CA VAL A 113 -17.42 2.69 0.12
C VAL A 113 -16.52 1.86 1.05
N PRO A 114 -15.42 1.29 0.54
CA PRO A 114 -14.44 0.63 1.38
C PRO A 114 -13.57 1.64 2.12
N GLY A 115 -13.24 1.35 3.38
CA GLY A 115 -12.36 2.20 4.17
C GLY A 115 -12.19 1.72 5.59
N SER A 116 -11.35 2.40 6.35
CA SER A 116 -11.03 2.08 7.76
C SER A 116 -11.33 3.24 8.72
N GLY A 117 -12.03 4.28 8.26
CA GLY A 117 -12.17 5.53 8.99
C GLY A 117 -11.01 6.52 8.75
N GLY A 118 -10.11 6.21 7.82
CA GLY A 118 -9.09 7.12 7.33
C GLY A 118 -9.68 8.29 6.54
N LYS A 119 -8.93 9.39 6.43
CA LYS A 119 -9.39 10.65 5.83
C LYS A 119 -10.01 10.52 4.43
N ASP A 120 -9.42 9.69 3.57
CA ASP A 120 -9.83 9.58 2.16
C ASP A 120 -11.16 8.83 2.00
N SER A 121 -11.32 7.71 2.71
CA SER A 121 -12.57 6.94 2.72
C SER A 121 -13.69 7.71 3.43
N PHE A 122 -13.37 8.45 4.51
CA PHE A 122 -14.32 9.32 5.18
C PHE A 122 -14.83 10.41 4.22
N TYR A 123 -13.90 11.12 3.56
CA TYR A 123 -14.23 12.16 2.59
C TYR A 123 -15.18 11.62 1.49
N ALA A 124 -14.84 10.48 0.90
CA ALA A 124 -15.65 9.86 -0.13
C ALA A 124 -17.06 9.49 0.36
N ALA A 125 -17.17 8.76 1.47
CA ALA A 125 -18.45 8.33 2.02
C ALA A 125 -19.34 9.52 2.42
N HIS A 126 -18.73 10.55 3.02
CA HIS A 126 -19.46 11.73 3.50
C HIS A 126 -19.97 12.58 2.32
N LEU A 127 -19.17 12.83 1.29
CA LEU A 127 -19.64 13.52 0.09
C LEU A 127 -20.77 12.77 -0.60
N LEU A 128 -20.62 11.46 -0.84
CA LEU A 128 -21.67 10.66 -1.46
C LEU A 128 -22.99 10.75 -0.68
N LYS A 129 -22.93 10.72 0.66
CA LYS A 129 -24.12 10.78 1.48
C LYS A 129 -24.72 12.20 1.54
N TYR A 130 -23.92 13.20 1.87
CA TYR A 130 -24.45 14.52 2.26
C TYR A 130 -24.46 15.55 1.13
N LYS A 131 -23.56 15.41 0.13
CA LYS A 131 -23.56 16.29 -1.06
C LYS A 131 -24.37 15.69 -2.21
N TYR A 132 -24.27 14.35 -2.42
CA TYR A 132 -24.91 13.68 -3.55
C TYR A 132 -26.18 12.90 -3.17
N GLY A 133 -26.54 12.85 -1.90
CA GLY A 133 -27.78 12.25 -1.41
C GLY A 133 -27.88 10.74 -1.62
N MET A 134 -26.75 10.05 -1.67
CA MET A 134 -26.67 8.60 -1.74
C MET A 134 -26.82 7.96 -0.36
N HIS A 135 -27.21 6.68 -0.33
CA HIS A 135 -27.20 5.84 0.86
C HIS A 135 -26.04 4.85 0.81
N PRO A 136 -24.82 5.23 1.24
CA PRO A 136 -23.66 4.38 1.15
C PRO A 136 -23.64 3.33 2.28
N LEU A 137 -23.33 2.07 1.91
CA LEU A 137 -22.83 1.06 2.83
C LEU A 137 -21.32 1.19 2.91
N THR A 138 -20.75 1.26 4.11
CA THR A 138 -19.30 1.22 4.28
C THR A 138 -18.84 -0.18 4.67
N VAL A 139 -17.66 -0.58 4.18
CA VAL A 139 -17.05 -1.87 4.51
C VAL A 139 -15.58 -1.69 4.88
N THR A 140 -15.16 -2.39 5.92
CA THR A 140 -13.79 -2.28 6.45
C THR A 140 -13.14 -3.65 6.46
N TRP A 141 -11.97 -3.77 5.85
CA TRP A 141 -11.03 -4.85 6.12
C TRP A 141 -10.21 -4.46 7.34
N ALA A 142 -10.26 -5.28 8.39
CA ALA A 142 -9.60 -4.96 9.64
C ALA A 142 -8.07 -4.89 9.47
N PRO A 143 -7.38 -3.90 10.06
CA PRO A 143 -5.93 -3.90 10.22
C PRO A 143 -5.40 -5.19 10.87
N HIS A 144 -4.12 -5.50 10.63
CA HIS A 144 -3.45 -6.63 11.30
C HIS A 144 -3.51 -6.48 12.81
N ILE A 145 -3.10 -5.31 13.30
CA ILE A 145 -3.16 -4.91 14.71
C ILE A 145 -3.52 -3.43 14.76
N TYR A 146 -4.72 -3.13 15.23
CA TYR A 146 -5.15 -1.75 15.40
C TYR A 146 -4.18 -0.96 16.27
N THR A 147 -3.87 0.26 15.84
CA THR A 147 -3.42 1.31 16.79
C THR A 147 -4.62 1.84 17.56
N GLN A 148 -4.37 2.55 18.66
CA GLN A 148 -5.45 3.20 19.41
C GLN A 148 -6.18 4.24 18.54
N TRP A 149 -5.44 5.05 17.79
CA TRP A 149 -6.01 6.11 16.93
C TRP A 149 -6.76 5.53 15.74
N GLY A 150 -6.28 4.45 15.17
CA GLY A 150 -6.99 3.73 14.12
C GLY A 150 -8.35 3.24 14.58
N TRP A 151 -8.42 2.67 15.77
CA TRP A 151 -9.69 2.25 16.37
C TRP A 151 -10.62 3.44 16.69
N GLU A 152 -10.09 4.53 17.27
CA GLU A 152 -10.85 5.74 17.56
C GLU A 152 -11.41 6.38 16.28
N ASN A 153 -10.62 6.45 15.21
CA ASN A 153 -11.07 6.96 13.92
C ASN A 153 -12.12 6.06 13.24
N MET A 154 -11.99 4.74 13.39
CA MET A 154 -13.03 3.80 12.96
C MET A 154 -14.35 4.03 13.69
N GLN A 155 -14.32 4.26 15.00
CA GLN A 155 -15.52 4.61 15.78
C GLN A 155 -16.09 5.96 15.34
N ALA A 156 -15.25 6.98 15.15
CA ALA A 156 -15.67 8.29 14.67
C ALA A 156 -16.38 8.19 13.31
N TRP A 157 -15.86 7.36 12.39
CA TRP A 157 -16.48 7.12 11.09
C TRP A 157 -17.88 6.52 11.21
N ILE A 158 -18.05 5.48 12.03
CA ILE A 158 -19.36 4.85 12.29
C ILE A 158 -20.31 5.90 12.87
N HIS A 159 -19.88 6.66 13.86
CA HIS A 159 -20.71 7.70 14.52
C HIS A 159 -20.98 8.91 13.65
N ALA A 160 -20.27 9.10 12.53
CA ALA A 160 -20.60 10.14 11.54
C ALA A 160 -21.82 9.80 10.66
N GLY A 161 -22.49 8.68 10.95
CA GLY A 161 -23.77 8.32 10.34
C GLY A 161 -23.67 7.28 9.24
N PHE A 162 -22.73 6.34 9.33
CA PHE A 162 -22.57 5.25 8.38
C PHE A 162 -22.85 3.89 9.00
N ASP A 163 -23.60 3.06 8.30
CA ASP A 163 -23.59 1.62 8.52
C ASP A 163 -22.28 1.05 8.03
N ASN A 164 -21.67 0.13 8.82
CA ASN A 164 -20.39 -0.47 8.48
C ASN A 164 -20.39 -1.98 8.71
N TYR A 165 -19.81 -2.70 7.75
CA TYR A 165 -19.45 -4.09 7.93
C TYR A 165 -17.94 -4.22 8.13
N LEU A 166 -17.53 -4.50 9.37
CA LEU A 166 -16.14 -4.81 9.71
C LEU A 166 -15.86 -6.29 9.44
N CYS A 167 -15.00 -6.53 8.46
CA CYS A 167 -14.52 -7.86 8.12
C CYS A 167 -13.17 -8.11 8.79
N THR A 168 -13.16 -9.06 9.74
CA THR A 168 -11.93 -9.56 10.35
C THR A 168 -11.63 -10.94 9.77
N PRO A 169 -10.51 -11.14 9.07
CA PRO A 169 -10.11 -12.46 8.61
C PRO A 169 -9.79 -13.36 9.80
N ASN A 170 -9.72 -14.69 9.57
CA ASN A 170 -9.19 -15.62 10.57
C ASN A 170 -7.78 -15.19 10.98
N GLY A 171 -7.61 -14.76 12.24
CA GLY A 171 -6.36 -14.18 12.74
C GLY A 171 -5.16 -15.11 12.64
N MET A 172 -5.36 -16.43 12.72
CA MET A 172 -4.30 -17.42 12.55
C MET A 172 -3.85 -17.45 11.08
N THR A 173 -4.78 -17.57 10.15
CA THR A 173 -4.49 -17.56 8.71
C THR A 173 -3.87 -16.23 8.29
N HIS A 174 -4.42 -15.11 8.75
CA HIS A 174 -3.88 -13.78 8.42
C HIS A 174 -2.43 -13.60 8.90
N ARG A 175 -2.13 -14.03 10.14
CA ARG A 175 -0.79 -14.01 10.71
C ARG A 175 0.19 -14.88 9.91
N LEU A 176 -0.20 -16.11 9.55
CA LEU A 176 0.62 -17.00 8.73
C LEU A 176 0.90 -16.40 7.35
N LEU A 177 -0.11 -15.86 6.67
CA LEU A 177 0.07 -15.20 5.37
C LEU A 177 0.97 -13.98 5.46
N THR A 178 0.86 -13.19 6.53
CA THR A 178 1.73 -12.03 6.78
C THR A 178 3.18 -12.46 6.97
N ARG A 179 3.41 -13.54 7.72
CA ARG A 179 4.74 -14.13 7.88
C ARG A 179 5.30 -14.62 6.55
N LEU A 180 4.53 -15.35 5.77
CA LEU A 180 4.94 -15.86 4.44
C LEU A 180 5.24 -14.71 3.47
N ALA A 181 4.40 -13.66 3.47
CA ALA A 181 4.64 -12.47 2.65
C ALA A 181 5.93 -11.73 3.06
N THR A 182 6.25 -11.70 4.34
CA THR A 182 7.52 -11.13 4.83
C THR A 182 8.70 -11.95 4.35
N GLU A 183 8.64 -13.29 4.45
CA GLU A 183 9.71 -14.20 4.06
C GLU A 183 9.96 -14.22 2.54
N ASN A 184 8.90 -14.33 1.76
CA ASN A 184 8.99 -14.57 0.31
C ASN A 184 9.04 -13.28 -0.50
N LEU A 185 8.38 -12.22 -0.03
CA LEU A 185 8.17 -10.99 -0.79
C LEU A 185 8.79 -9.77 -0.13
N PHE A 186 9.21 -9.89 1.13
CA PHE A 186 9.55 -8.78 2.00
C PHE A 186 8.47 -7.69 1.92
N HIS A 187 7.22 -8.13 2.12
CA HIS A 187 6.02 -7.32 1.97
C HIS A 187 4.95 -7.71 3.02
N PRO A 188 5.17 -7.37 4.31
CA PRO A 188 4.29 -7.81 5.39
C PRO A 188 2.83 -7.35 5.23
N PHE A 189 2.60 -6.31 4.45
CA PHE A 189 1.27 -5.73 4.22
C PHE A 189 0.48 -6.40 3.07
N GLN A 190 1.08 -7.34 2.34
CA GLN A 190 0.46 -7.96 1.16
C GLN A 190 -0.88 -8.67 1.46
N PRO A 191 -1.04 -9.45 2.54
CA PRO A 191 -2.34 -10.08 2.84
C PRO A 191 -3.44 -9.07 3.17
N PHE A 192 -3.10 -7.94 3.80
CA PHE A 192 -4.03 -6.85 4.02
C PHE A 192 -4.50 -6.24 2.69
N ILE A 193 -3.56 -5.95 1.78
CA ILE A 193 -3.88 -5.39 0.46
C ILE A 193 -4.77 -6.34 -0.35
N LEU A 194 -4.49 -7.65 -0.30
CA LEU A 194 -5.34 -8.67 -0.91
C LEU A 194 -6.78 -8.56 -0.38
N GLY A 195 -6.95 -8.62 0.93
CA GLY A 195 -8.27 -8.52 1.56
C GLY A 195 -8.98 -7.20 1.23
N GLN A 196 -8.28 -6.08 1.35
CA GLN A 196 -8.82 -4.76 1.07
C GLN A 196 -9.31 -4.61 -0.38
N LYS A 197 -8.55 -5.14 -1.35
CA LYS A 197 -8.92 -5.06 -2.77
C LYS A 197 -10.10 -5.98 -3.12
N GLN A 198 -10.24 -7.13 -2.43
CA GLN A 198 -11.24 -8.14 -2.74
C GLN A 198 -12.56 -7.93 -1.97
N LEU A 199 -12.52 -7.32 -0.78
CA LEU A 199 -13.69 -7.18 0.07
C LEU A 199 -14.81 -6.40 -0.58
N ALA A 200 -14.51 -5.21 -1.11
CA ALA A 200 -15.53 -4.30 -1.61
C ALA A 200 -16.33 -4.88 -2.79
N PRO A 201 -15.73 -5.44 -3.87
CA PRO A 201 -16.48 -6.08 -4.94
C PRO A 201 -17.32 -7.27 -4.48
N LYS A 202 -16.80 -8.11 -3.56
CA LYS A 202 -17.55 -9.24 -3.00
C LYS A 202 -18.76 -8.81 -2.19
N MET A 203 -18.60 -7.80 -1.35
CA MET A 203 -19.71 -7.27 -0.55
C MET A 203 -20.74 -6.58 -1.44
N ALA A 204 -20.29 -5.87 -2.49
CA ALA A 204 -21.16 -5.27 -3.48
C ALA A 204 -22.04 -6.32 -4.16
N ALA A 205 -21.46 -7.40 -4.65
CA ALA A 205 -22.21 -8.52 -5.22
C ALA A 205 -23.18 -9.15 -4.20
N LYS A 206 -22.70 -9.39 -2.97
CA LYS A 206 -23.52 -9.99 -1.90
C LYS A 206 -24.74 -9.15 -1.51
N PHE A 207 -24.61 -7.83 -1.50
CA PHE A 207 -25.71 -6.92 -1.14
C PHE A 207 -26.50 -6.39 -2.33
N GLY A 208 -26.16 -6.77 -3.56
CA GLY A 208 -26.80 -6.27 -4.78
C GLY A 208 -26.59 -4.76 -4.96
N ILE A 209 -25.39 -4.27 -4.62
CA ILE A 209 -24.99 -2.87 -4.75
C ILE A 209 -24.03 -2.75 -5.93
N PRO A 210 -24.44 -2.22 -7.09
CA PRO A 210 -23.60 -2.22 -8.28
C PRO A 210 -22.43 -1.22 -8.24
N LEU A 211 -22.54 -0.13 -7.46
CA LEU A 211 -21.53 0.91 -7.39
C LEU A 211 -20.61 0.76 -6.18
N VAL A 212 -19.29 0.77 -6.43
CA VAL A 212 -18.24 0.84 -5.41
C VAL A 212 -17.41 2.09 -5.67
N PHE A 213 -17.20 2.93 -4.65
CA PHE A 213 -16.37 4.13 -4.74
C PHE A 213 -15.16 4.05 -3.82
N TYR A 214 -13.96 4.15 -4.40
CA TYR A 214 -12.72 4.48 -3.67
C TYR A 214 -12.53 6.01 -3.65
N GLY A 215 -11.82 6.53 -2.65
CA GLY A 215 -11.65 7.96 -2.48
C GLY A 215 -10.76 8.61 -3.53
N GLU A 216 -9.49 8.22 -3.54
CA GLU A 216 -8.46 8.78 -4.41
C GLU A 216 -8.44 8.15 -5.81
N ASN A 217 -7.82 8.87 -6.77
CA ASN A 217 -7.52 8.35 -8.10
C ASN A 217 -6.10 7.76 -8.11
N GLU A 218 -5.88 6.62 -8.76
CA GLU A 218 -4.56 5.99 -8.86
C GLU A 218 -3.53 6.83 -9.64
N ALA A 219 -3.95 7.79 -10.46
CA ALA A 219 -3.08 8.77 -11.11
C ALA A 219 -2.25 9.59 -10.11
N GLU A 220 -2.81 9.88 -8.94
CA GLU A 220 -2.14 10.59 -7.86
C GLU A 220 -0.90 9.86 -7.34
N TYR A 221 -0.84 8.54 -7.57
CA TYR A 221 0.27 7.68 -7.17
C TYR A 221 1.22 7.35 -8.33
N GLY A 222 1.01 7.92 -9.53
CA GLY A 222 1.88 7.75 -10.69
C GLY A 222 1.77 6.40 -11.37
N ASN A 223 0.61 5.76 -11.31
CA ASN A 223 0.30 4.64 -12.19
C ASN A 223 0.16 5.14 -13.65
N PRO A 224 0.30 4.28 -14.67
CA PRO A 224 0.29 4.72 -16.06
C PRO A 224 -0.94 5.56 -16.42
N ILE A 225 -0.74 6.72 -17.02
CA ILE A 225 -1.80 7.70 -17.36
C ILE A 225 -2.90 7.06 -18.23
N GLY A 226 -2.56 6.06 -19.05
CA GLY A 226 -3.54 5.33 -19.86
C GLY A 226 -4.62 4.66 -19.02
N ASP A 227 -4.25 4.09 -17.89
CA ASP A 227 -5.18 3.41 -16.96
C ASP A 227 -6.01 4.43 -16.13
N ASN A 228 -5.61 5.69 -16.11
CA ASN A 228 -6.20 6.75 -15.28
C ASN A 228 -7.15 7.71 -16.03
N LYS A 229 -7.40 7.47 -17.32
CA LYS A 229 -8.37 8.27 -18.12
C LYS A 229 -9.81 7.85 -17.94
N SER A 230 -10.07 6.86 -17.08
CA SER A 230 -11.40 6.35 -16.76
C SER A 230 -11.67 6.43 -15.28
N ALA A 231 -12.92 6.70 -14.91
CA ALA A 231 -13.36 6.58 -13.53
C ALA A 231 -13.37 5.13 -13.04
N LEU A 232 -13.43 4.17 -13.98
CA LEU A 232 -13.54 2.74 -13.69
C LEU A 232 -12.17 2.14 -13.39
N ARG A 233 -12.11 1.39 -12.30
CA ARG A 233 -10.99 0.49 -12.03
C ARG A 233 -11.13 -0.76 -12.88
N ASP A 234 -10.05 -1.16 -13.54
CA ASP A 234 -10.02 -2.39 -14.33
C ASP A 234 -10.29 -3.64 -13.44
N ALA A 235 -11.22 -4.49 -13.85
CA ALA A 235 -11.62 -5.69 -13.10
C ALA A 235 -10.46 -6.67 -12.87
N LYS A 236 -9.42 -6.66 -13.73
CA LYS A 236 -8.22 -7.48 -13.57
C LYS A 236 -7.51 -7.31 -12.21
N PHE A 237 -7.73 -6.20 -11.49
CA PHE A 237 -7.15 -5.97 -10.16
C PHE A 237 -7.92 -6.67 -9.02
N PHE A 238 -9.14 -7.16 -9.27
CA PHE A 238 -10.00 -7.75 -8.24
C PHE A 238 -10.86 -8.94 -8.71
N ALA A 239 -10.74 -9.34 -10.00
CA ALA A 239 -11.45 -10.48 -10.55
C ALA A 239 -10.55 -11.34 -11.45
N VAL A 240 -10.84 -12.63 -11.53
CA VAL A 240 -10.11 -13.63 -12.33
C VAL A 240 -11.09 -14.54 -13.06
N ASN A 241 -10.61 -15.24 -14.09
CA ASN A 241 -11.36 -16.27 -14.81
C ASN A 241 -11.09 -17.69 -14.26
N ASP A 242 -9.93 -17.88 -13.60
CA ASP A 242 -9.54 -19.12 -12.95
C ASP A 242 -8.63 -18.84 -11.74
N TYR A 243 -8.38 -19.85 -10.92
CA TYR A 243 -7.60 -19.73 -9.69
C TYR A 243 -6.23 -20.42 -9.75
N ASP A 244 -5.79 -20.89 -10.92
CA ASP A 244 -4.56 -21.68 -11.07
C ASP A 244 -3.28 -20.86 -10.75
N HIS A 245 -3.34 -19.55 -10.92
CA HIS A 245 -2.22 -18.62 -10.74
C HIS A 245 -2.36 -17.71 -9.52
N ILE A 246 -3.11 -18.16 -8.50
CA ILE A 246 -3.30 -17.40 -7.28
C ILE A 246 -2.23 -17.75 -6.23
N TYR A 247 -1.58 -16.70 -5.74
CA TYR A 247 -0.55 -16.77 -4.69
C TYR A 247 -0.93 -15.83 -3.53
N LEU A 248 -0.82 -16.33 -2.31
CA LEU A 248 -1.02 -15.57 -1.08
C LEU A 248 0.27 -15.64 -0.26
N GLY A 249 0.85 -14.51 0.09
CA GLY A 249 2.17 -14.50 0.74
C GLY A 249 3.30 -15.06 -0.13
N GLY A 250 3.17 -14.98 -1.46
CA GLY A 250 4.13 -15.56 -2.40
C GLY A 250 4.07 -17.09 -2.54
N VAL A 251 3.03 -17.72 -1.96
CA VAL A 251 2.84 -19.18 -1.93
C VAL A 251 1.54 -19.53 -2.65
N SER A 252 1.54 -20.57 -3.48
CA SER A 252 0.34 -21.01 -4.19
C SER A 252 -0.72 -21.56 -3.21
N ILE A 253 -1.98 -21.46 -3.60
CA ILE A 253 -3.13 -22.00 -2.82
C ILE A 253 -2.89 -23.48 -2.48
N ARG A 254 -2.41 -24.26 -3.46
CA ARG A 254 -2.12 -25.67 -3.26
C ARG A 254 -1.07 -25.90 -2.17
N GLN A 255 0.03 -25.14 -2.16
CA GLN A 255 1.06 -25.26 -1.13
C GLN A 255 0.54 -24.84 0.25
N LEU A 256 -0.32 -23.80 0.33
CA LEU A 256 -0.94 -23.39 1.60
C LEU A 256 -1.77 -24.54 2.20
N GLN A 257 -2.49 -25.28 1.37
CA GLN A 257 -3.28 -26.43 1.82
C GLN A 257 -2.42 -27.65 2.16
N GLU A 258 -1.52 -28.06 1.27
CA GLU A 258 -0.73 -29.29 1.38
C GLU A 258 0.42 -29.17 2.40
N ASP A 259 1.13 -28.04 2.41
CA ASP A 259 2.35 -27.86 3.20
C ASP A 259 2.08 -27.14 4.53
N PHE A 260 1.23 -26.12 4.51
CA PHE A 260 0.94 -25.30 5.68
C PHE A 260 -0.37 -25.68 6.39
N HIS A 261 -1.12 -26.64 5.83
CA HIS A 261 -2.39 -27.15 6.36
C HIS A 261 -3.44 -26.05 6.62
N VAL A 262 -3.49 -25.03 5.75
CA VAL A 262 -4.50 -23.99 5.81
C VAL A 262 -5.81 -24.51 5.22
N ASP A 263 -6.91 -24.31 5.96
CA ASP A 263 -8.24 -24.71 5.49
C ASP A 263 -8.65 -23.86 4.26
N PRO A 264 -9.16 -24.47 3.19
CA PRO A 264 -9.62 -23.72 2.00
C PRO A 264 -10.66 -22.64 2.31
N SER A 265 -11.52 -22.88 3.32
CA SER A 265 -12.53 -21.90 3.74
C SER A 265 -11.92 -20.62 4.29
N ASP A 266 -10.76 -20.69 4.96
CA ASP A 266 -10.05 -19.55 5.49
C ASP A 266 -9.33 -18.72 4.41
N LEU A 267 -9.08 -19.33 3.23
CA LEU A 267 -8.46 -18.66 2.10
C LEU A 267 -9.47 -17.92 1.23
N SER A 268 -10.72 -18.32 1.22
CA SER A 268 -11.78 -17.83 0.33
C SER A 268 -11.95 -16.29 0.38
N ILE A 269 -11.74 -15.70 1.55
CA ILE A 269 -11.90 -14.26 1.76
C ILE A 269 -10.83 -13.42 1.04
N TYR A 270 -9.64 -14.00 0.78
CA TYR A 270 -8.51 -13.34 0.09
C TYR A 270 -8.56 -13.52 -1.43
N LEU A 271 -9.31 -14.50 -1.91
CA LEU A 271 -9.36 -14.81 -3.34
C LEU A 271 -10.07 -13.68 -4.11
N PRO A 272 -9.67 -13.37 -5.34
CA PRO A 272 -10.42 -12.47 -6.20
C PRO A 272 -11.80 -13.02 -6.51
N SER A 273 -12.72 -12.15 -6.94
CA SER A 273 -14.03 -12.57 -7.44
C SER A 273 -13.89 -13.29 -8.79
N GLU A 274 -14.83 -14.13 -9.16
CA GLU A 274 -14.94 -14.59 -10.54
C GLU A 274 -15.40 -13.44 -11.44
N THR A 275 -14.84 -13.35 -12.64
CA THR A 275 -15.21 -12.31 -13.60
C THR A 275 -16.71 -12.38 -13.95
N SER A 276 -17.28 -13.59 -14.00
CA SER A 276 -18.72 -13.83 -14.19
C SER A 276 -19.56 -13.13 -13.11
N ASP A 277 -19.18 -13.25 -11.83
CA ASP A 277 -19.90 -12.62 -10.73
C ASP A 277 -19.93 -11.09 -10.84
N ILE A 278 -18.81 -10.50 -11.27
CA ILE A 278 -18.71 -9.05 -11.47
C ILE A 278 -19.62 -8.60 -12.60
N VAL A 279 -19.66 -9.34 -13.71
CA VAL A 279 -20.47 -9.01 -14.88
C VAL A 279 -21.96 -9.21 -14.58
N GLU A 280 -22.35 -10.36 -14.01
CA GLU A 280 -23.75 -10.70 -13.71
C GLU A 280 -24.39 -9.72 -12.72
N ASN A 281 -23.62 -9.24 -11.76
CA ASN A 281 -24.08 -8.26 -10.76
C ASN A 281 -23.84 -6.79 -11.20
N ASN A 282 -23.34 -6.55 -12.40
CA ASN A 282 -23.01 -5.22 -12.94
C ASN A 282 -22.16 -4.38 -11.97
N ILE A 283 -21.16 -5.00 -11.33
CA ILE A 283 -20.32 -4.33 -10.33
C ILE A 283 -19.35 -3.37 -11.03
N GLN A 284 -19.41 -2.10 -10.64
CA GLN A 284 -18.55 -1.03 -11.14
C GLN A 284 -17.75 -0.47 -9.97
N VAL A 285 -16.44 -0.64 -10.03
CA VAL A 285 -15.51 -0.01 -9.07
C VAL A 285 -14.99 1.29 -9.65
N ARG A 286 -15.24 2.40 -8.97
CA ARG A 286 -14.93 3.75 -9.44
C ARG A 286 -14.08 4.51 -8.44
N TYR A 287 -13.35 5.51 -8.93
CA TYR A 287 -12.60 6.46 -8.12
C TYR A 287 -13.36 7.78 -8.00
N LEU A 288 -13.66 8.20 -6.77
CA LEU A 288 -14.30 9.51 -6.54
C LEU A 288 -13.40 10.66 -7.00
N GLY A 289 -12.07 10.53 -6.78
CA GLY A 289 -11.07 11.50 -7.23
C GLY A 289 -10.95 11.68 -8.75
N TYR A 290 -11.67 10.89 -9.55
CA TYR A 290 -11.88 11.17 -10.97
C TYR A 290 -12.93 12.27 -11.21
N TYR A 291 -13.94 12.33 -10.35
CA TYR A 291 -15.07 13.26 -10.45
C TYR A 291 -14.88 14.52 -9.60
N GLU A 292 -14.27 14.38 -8.45
CA GLU A 292 -14.00 15.45 -7.49
C GLU A 292 -12.50 15.72 -7.43
N LYS A 293 -12.12 16.98 -7.45
CA LYS A 293 -10.71 17.37 -7.34
C LYS A 293 -10.16 16.99 -5.97
N TRP A 294 -9.54 15.81 -5.91
CA TRP A 294 -9.02 15.29 -4.65
C TRP A 294 -7.75 16.04 -4.21
N HIS A 295 -7.67 16.29 -2.90
CA HIS A 295 -6.56 16.97 -2.25
C HIS A 295 -6.29 16.31 -0.89
N PRO A 296 -5.10 15.74 -0.64
CA PRO A 296 -4.83 14.94 0.56
C PRO A 296 -5.07 15.68 1.87
N GLN A 297 -4.51 16.89 1.98
CA GLN A 297 -4.62 17.73 3.15
C GLN A 297 -6.05 18.30 3.30
N GLY A 298 -6.70 18.64 2.18
CA GLY A 298 -8.09 19.03 2.16
C GLY A 298 -9.03 17.93 2.68
N ALA A 299 -8.82 16.68 2.26
CA ALA A 299 -9.54 15.52 2.76
C ALA A 299 -9.31 15.30 4.27
N TYR A 300 -8.10 15.56 4.76
CA TYR A 300 -7.78 15.51 6.20
C TYR A 300 -8.56 16.56 6.98
N TYR A 301 -8.50 17.84 6.61
CA TYR A 301 -9.23 18.89 7.31
C TYR A 301 -10.74 18.69 7.26
N TYR A 302 -11.25 18.28 6.11
CA TYR A 302 -12.67 17.93 5.97
C TYR A 302 -13.08 16.81 6.93
N SER A 303 -12.26 15.78 7.06
CA SER A 303 -12.54 14.63 7.94
C SER A 303 -12.49 15.01 9.42
N VAL A 304 -11.61 15.94 9.80
CA VAL A 304 -11.57 16.50 11.16
C VAL A 304 -12.85 17.28 11.47
N GLU A 305 -13.28 18.16 10.55
CA GLU A 305 -14.43 19.03 10.74
C GLU A 305 -15.76 18.26 10.77
N HIS A 306 -15.94 17.33 9.84
CA HIS A 306 -17.22 16.64 9.62
C HIS A 306 -17.33 15.26 10.27
N GLY A 307 -16.21 14.61 10.59
CA GLY A 307 -16.18 13.23 11.07
C GLY A 307 -15.52 13.03 12.42
N GLY A 308 -14.92 14.07 12.98
CA GLY A 308 -14.18 13.95 14.22
C GLY A 308 -12.91 13.11 14.09
N PHE A 309 -12.34 12.99 12.86
CA PHE A 309 -11.05 12.34 12.63
C PHE A 309 -9.96 13.00 13.49
N ARG A 310 -9.11 12.18 14.08
CA ARG A 310 -8.00 12.62 14.93
C ARG A 310 -6.68 12.12 14.40
N PRO A 311 -5.67 13.00 14.24
CA PRO A 311 -4.32 12.56 13.96
C PRO A 311 -3.74 11.80 15.16
N SER A 312 -2.71 11.00 14.91
CA SER A 312 -1.88 10.44 15.97
C SER A 312 -1.19 11.58 16.77
N PRO A 313 -1.00 11.46 18.08
CA PRO A 313 -0.27 12.44 18.87
C PRO A 313 1.19 12.56 18.42
N GLU A 314 1.76 11.47 17.90
CA GLU A 314 3.11 11.40 17.37
C GLU A 314 3.09 11.15 15.87
N ARG A 315 4.16 11.51 15.17
CA ARG A 315 4.33 11.19 13.75
C ARG A 315 4.44 9.67 13.56
N THR A 316 4.05 9.20 12.39
CA THR A 316 4.35 7.83 11.96
C THR A 316 5.86 7.71 11.70
N GLN A 317 6.49 6.60 12.11
CA GLN A 317 7.91 6.37 11.83
C GLN A 317 8.15 6.25 10.33
N GLY A 318 9.28 6.78 9.88
CA GLY A 318 9.61 6.89 8.44
C GLY A 318 8.95 8.07 7.74
N THR A 319 8.17 8.92 8.43
CA THR A 319 7.59 10.14 7.88
C THR A 319 7.40 11.23 8.93
N TYR A 320 7.11 12.44 8.48
CA TYR A 320 6.73 13.59 9.32
C TYR A 320 5.22 13.67 9.57
N SER A 321 4.41 12.89 8.82
CA SER A 321 2.95 12.92 8.92
C SER A 321 2.44 12.33 10.23
N LYS A 322 1.31 12.89 10.73
CA LYS A 322 0.58 12.39 11.89
C LYS A 322 -0.80 11.81 11.54
N TYR A 323 -1.19 11.87 10.28
CA TYR A 323 -2.53 11.45 9.84
C TYR A 323 -2.54 10.43 8.70
N ASN A 324 -1.36 10.08 8.18
CA ASN A 324 -1.20 9.04 7.17
C ASN A 324 -0.72 7.74 7.81
N SER A 325 -1.31 6.60 7.43
CA SER A 325 -0.91 5.25 7.89
C SER A 325 -0.84 5.15 9.42
N ILE A 326 -1.94 5.47 10.07
CA ILE A 326 -2.00 5.51 11.54
C ILE A 326 -2.91 4.43 12.14
N ASP A 327 -3.55 3.61 11.35
CA ASP A 327 -4.54 2.62 11.79
C ASP A 327 -3.98 1.21 12.04
N ASP A 328 -2.90 0.82 11.38
CA ASP A 328 -2.27 -0.49 11.54
C ASP A 328 -0.81 -0.38 12.01
N LYS A 329 -0.44 -1.14 13.05
CA LYS A 329 0.94 -1.17 13.54
C LYS A 329 1.94 -1.75 12.54
N VAL A 330 1.48 -2.56 11.58
CA VAL A 330 2.34 -3.18 10.56
C VAL A 330 2.74 -2.18 9.47
N ASP A 331 2.03 -1.06 9.34
CA ASP A 331 2.31 -0.05 8.32
C ASP A 331 3.74 0.50 8.40
N ASP A 332 4.24 0.75 9.61
CA ASP A 332 5.61 1.26 9.81
C ASP A 332 6.63 0.28 9.18
N PHE A 333 6.44 -1.03 9.37
CA PHE A 333 7.29 -2.08 8.78
C PHE A 333 7.09 -2.22 7.28
N PHE A 334 5.89 -2.04 6.79
CA PHE A 334 5.62 -2.08 5.35
C PHE A 334 6.42 -1.00 4.60
N TYR A 335 6.40 0.24 5.08
CA TYR A 335 7.16 1.31 4.44
C TYR A 335 8.67 1.15 4.59
N TYR A 336 9.13 0.58 5.70
CA TYR A 336 10.54 0.23 5.85
C TYR A 336 10.96 -0.84 4.84
N THR A 337 10.15 -1.89 4.63
CA THR A 337 10.43 -2.91 3.60
C THR A 337 10.41 -2.34 2.19
N THR A 338 9.55 -1.36 1.91
CA THR A 338 9.51 -0.63 0.65
C THR A 338 10.80 0.15 0.41
N TYR A 339 11.30 0.84 1.43
CA TYR A 339 12.58 1.54 1.37
C TYR A 339 13.75 0.59 1.09
N ILE A 340 13.81 -0.55 1.76
CA ILE A 340 14.84 -1.57 1.53
C ILE A 340 14.83 -2.06 0.07
N LYS A 341 13.67 -2.34 -0.48
CA LYS A 341 13.54 -2.92 -1.84
C LYS A 341 13.76 -1.90 -2.95
N TYR A 342 13.29 -0.67 -2.77
CA TYR A 342 13.16 0.31 -3.84
C TYR A 342 13.92 1.63 -3.60
N GLY A 343 14.53 1.80 -2.44
CA GLY A 343 15.19 3.06 -2.05
C GLY A 343 14.24 4.23 -1.85
N ILE A 344 12.93 3.94 -1.67
CA ILE A 344 11.85 4.93 -1.55
C ILE A 344 11.11 4.66 -0.23
N GLY A 345 11.21 5.60 0.71
CA GLY A 345 10.54 5.49 2.00
C GLY A 345 9.20 6.21 2.04
N ARG A 346 8.53 6.16 3.19
CA ARG A 346 7.22 6.80 3.38
C ARG A 346 7.27 8.31 3.16
N THR A 347 8.32 8.97 3.64
CA THR A 347 8.48 10.41 3.44
C THR A 347 8.51 10.80 1.97
N THR A 348 9.18 10.00 1.12
CA THR A 348 9.18 10.25 -0.32
C THR A 348 7.76 10.24 -0.90
N TYR A 349 6.88 9.33 -0.46
CA TYR A 349 5.48 9.31 -0.89
C TYR A 349 4.71 10.54 -0.41
N ASP A 350 4.79 10.86 0.88
CA ASP A 350 4.08 11.99 1.48
C ASP A 350 4.57 13.32 0.90
N ALA A 351 5.88 13.55 0.87
CA ALA A 351 6.47 14.79 0.34
C ALA A 351 6.19 14.98 -1.15
N ALA A 352 6.23 13.90 -1.97
CA ALA A 352 5.90 14.00 -3.38
C ALA A 352 4.45 14.43 -3.60
N GLN A 353 3.51 13.97 -2.79
CA GLN A 353 2.12 14.42 -2.85
C GLN A 353 1.96 15.88 -2.40
N GLU A 354 2.60 16.28 -1.31
CA GLU A 354 2.52 17.65 -0.80
C GLU A 354 3.19 18.66 -1.72
N ILE A 355 4.32 18.30 -2.36
CA ILE A 355 4.94 19.14 -3.41
C ILE A 355 3.98 19.34 -4.58
N ARG A 356 3.35 18.27 -5.07
CA ARG A 356 2.39 18.35 -6.19
C ARG A 356 1.14 19.18 -5.86
N ASN A 357 0.80 19.32 -4.60
CA ASN A 357 -0.34 20.12 -4.14
C ASN A 357 0.07 21.49 -3.57
N ASP A 358 1.30 21.96 -3.84
CA ASP A 358 1.86 23.26 -3.43
C ASP A 358 1.87 23.50 -1.90
N GLU A 359 1.88 22.42 -1.09
CA GLU A 359 1.94 22.50 0.37
C GLU A 359 3.36 22.69 0.89
N ILE A 360 4.34 22.10 0.21
CA ILE A 360 5.77 22.26 0.49
C ILE A 360 6.55 22.43 -0.81
N THR A 361 7.73 23.04 -0.72
CA THR A 361 8.66 23.17 -1.83
C THR A 361 9.45 21.87 -2.08
N LEU A 362 9.98 21.72 -3.30
CA LEU A 362 10.88 20.60 -3.62
C LEU A 362 12.08 20.52 -2.65
N ASP A 363 12.63 21.67 -2.26
CA ASP A 363 13.78 21.74 -1.35
C ASP A 363 13.44 21.26 0.07
N GLU A 364 12.25 21.63 0.57
CA GLU A 364 11.72 21.11 1.83
C GLU A 364 11.49 19.60 1.76
N GLY A 365 10.87 19.12 0.66
CA GLY A 365 10.65 17.69 0.45
C GLY A 365 11.95 16.88 0.44
N LYS A 366 13.02 17.37 -0.22
CA LYS A 366 14.35 16.74 -0.20
C LYS A 366 14.92 16.63 1.22
N LYS A 367 14.80 17.70 2.01
CA LYS A 367 15.26 17.72 3.41
C LYS A 367 14.47 16.76 4.30
N LEU A 368 13.15 16.67 4.06
CA LEU A 368 12.29 15.72 4.78
C LEU A 368 12.65 14.26 4.43
N CYS A 369 12.84 13.94 3.14
CA CYS A 369 13.29 12.62 2.71
C CYS A 369 14.63 12.24 3.38
N LYS A 370 15.60 13.17 3.36
CA LYS A 370 16.89 12.98 4.02
C LYS A 370 16.76 12.69 5.52
N LYS A 371 15.79 13.30 6.18
CA LYS A 371 15.61 13.22 7.64
C LYS A 371 14.87 11.97 8.08
N PHE A 372 13.92 11.48 7.32
CA PHE A 372 12.97 10.48 7.82
C PHE A 372 12.92 9.18 7.01
N ASP A 373 13.26 9.18 5.70
CA ASP A 373 13.26 7.94 4.91
C ASP A 373 14.32 6.97 5.46
N GLY A 374 13.92 5.70 5.59
CA GLY A 374 14.79 4.64 6.08
C GLY A 374 14.90 4.56 7.62
N GLU A 375 14.17 5.38 8.36
CA GLU A 375 14.04 5.23 9.81
C GLU A 375 13.52 3.83 10.15
N TYR A 376 14.21 3.13 11.05
CA TYR A 376 13.80 1.80 11.48
C TYR A 376 12.54 1.88 12.36
N PRO A 377 11.51 1.04 12.13
CA PRO A 377 10.23 1.11 12.83
C PRO A 377 10.27 0.41 14.19
N ASP A 378 10.87 1.01 15.19
CA ASP A 378 11.03 0.42 16.53
C ASP A 378 9.82 0.61 17.46
N ARG A 379 8.94 1.56 17.16
CA ARG A 379 7.76 1.91 17.99
C ARG A 379 6.89 0.70 18.35
N PHE A 380 6.64 -0.17 17.40
CA PHE A 380 5.81 -1.37 17.56
C PHE A 380 6.60 -2.66 17.34
N GLU A 381 7.92 -2.61 17.33
CA GLU A 381 8.79 -3.73 16.97
C GLU A 381 8.45 -5.00 17.73
N LYS A 382 8.36 -4.93 19.06
CA LYS A 382 8.09 -6.12 19.87
C LYS A 382 6.78 -6.81 19.46
N GLU A 383 5.71 -6.03 19.30
CA GLU A 383 4.39 -6.57 18.95
C GLU A 383 4.40 -7.17 17.54
N ILE A 384 5.11 -6.54 16.59
CA ILE A 384 5.21 -7.02 15.22
C ILE A 384 6.09 -8.28 15.14
N MET A 385 7.21 -8.33 15.85
CA MET A 385 8.05 -9.54 15.90
C MET A 385 7.31 -10.71 16.54
N ASP A 386 6.55 -10.47 17.60
CA ASP A 386 5.68 -11.46 18.22
C ASP A 386 4.56 -11.91 17.24
N TYR A 387 3.96 -11.00 16.49
CA TYR A 387 2.95 -11.29 15.48
C TYR A 387 3.52 -12.12 14.30
N LEU A 388 4.72 -11.83 13.84
CA LEU A 388 5.39 -12.56 12.76
C LEU A 388 6.01 -13.89 13.22
N THR A 389 6.11 -14.16 14.51
CA THR A 389 6.64 -15.44 15.03
C THR A 389 5.62 -16.55 14.83
N ILE A 390 6.01 -17.65 14.22
CA ILE A 390 5.19 -18.86 14.04
C ILE A 390 5.53 -19.85 15.15
N ASP A 391 4.71 -19.88 16.18
CA ASP A 391 4.93 -20.77 17.33
C ASP A 391 4.24 -22.14 17.15
N LYS A 392 4.82 -23.17 17.79
CA LYS A 392 4.34 -24.55 17.68
C LYS A 392 2.94 -24.76 18.26
N MET A 393 2.54 -23.96 19.25
CA MET A 393 1.25 -24.12 19.92
C MET A 393 0.09 -23.73 18.99
N HIS A 394 0.24 -22.62 18.29
CA HIS A 394 -0.78 -22.10 17.39
C HIS A 394 -0.66 -22.66 15.96
N PHE A 395 0.55 -23.05 15.54
CA PHE A 395 0.85 -23.49 14.18
C PHE A 395 1.61 -24.84 14.18
N PRO A 396 1.03 -25.93 14.70
CA PRO A 396 1.77 -27.18 14.93
C PRO A 396 2.36 -27.80 13.65
N GLU A 397 1.72 -27.60 12.51
CA GLU A 397 2.19 -28.10 11.22
C GLU A 397 3.00 -27.03 10.48
N ALA A 398 2.50 -25.83 10.30
CA ALA A 398 3.19 -24.76 9.61
C ALA A 398 4.53 -24.39 10.26
N TYR A 399 4.65 -24.54 11.60
CA TYR A 399 5.91 -24.33 12.32
C TYR A 399 7.07 -25.13 11.71
N LYS A 400 6.82 -26.36 11.24
CA LYS A 400 7.83 -27.25 10.66
C LYS A 400 8.33 -26.79 9.30
N CYS A 401 7.63 -25.86 8.65
CA CYS A 401 7.95 -25.35 7.33
C CYS A 401 8.97 -24.21 7.37
N PHE A 402 9.22 -23.63 8.54
CA PHE A 402 10.14 -22.51 8.71
C PHE A 402 11.49 -23.00 9.29
N GLU A 403 12.58 -22.56 8.68
CA GLU A 403 13.92 -22.77 9.23
C GLU A 403 14.12 -21.94 10.50
N GLN A 404 13.60 -20.70 10.49
CA GLN A 404 13.60 -19.78 11.62
C GLN A 404 12.15 -19.37 11.97
N PRO A 405 11.42 -20.19 12.78
CA PRO A 405 10.04 -19.88 13.11
C PRO A 405 9.87 -18.60 13.95
N LYS A 406 10.81 -18.32 14.85
CA LYS A 406 10.83 -17.07 15.61
C LYS A 406 11.23 -15.92 14.69
N MET A 407 10.49 -14.84 14.72
CA MET A 407 10.91 -13.56 14.15
C MET A 407 11.50 -12.71 15.26
N ASP A 408 12.68 -12.21 15.03
CA ASP A 408 13.32 -11.19 15.87
C ASP A 408 14.04 -10.19 14.95
N ARG A 409 14.56 -9.12 15.55
CA ARG A 409 15.23 -8.06 14.80
C ARG A 409 16.40 -8.57 13.96
N GLU A 410 17.21 -9.47 14.51
CA GLU A 410 18.38 -10.00 13.79
C GLU A 410 17.94 -10.74 12.52
N TYR A 411 16.97 -11.61 12.65
CA TYR A 411 16.45 -12.35 11.50
C TYR A 411 15.73 -11.45 10.50
N PHE A 412 14.93 -10.49 10.97
CA PHE A 412 14.27 -9.50 10.10
C PHE A 412 15.30 -8.68 9.30
N MET A 413 16.38 -8.23 9.93
CA MET A 413 17.45 -7.50 9.25
C MET A 413 18.22 -8.39 8.27
N HIS A 414 18.41 -9.67 8.59
CA HIS A 414 18.96 -10.63 7.64
C HIS A 414 18.08 -10.79 6.40
N LEU A 415 16.75 -10.86 6.57
CA LEU A 415 15.81 -10.83 5.44
C LEU A 415 15.94 -9.52 4.66
N ALA A 416 15.98 -8.37 5.34
CA ALA A 416 16.15 -7.07 4.70
C ALA A 416 17.36 -7.05 3.75
N ASP A 417 18.49 -7.56 4.20
CA ASP A 417 19.72 -7.58 3.39
C ASP A 417 19.59 -8.43 2.12
N ARG A 418 18.80 -9.50 2.17
CA ARG A 418 18.53 -10.35 0.99
C ARG A 418 17.68 -9.66 -0.08
N PHE A 419 16.86 -8.70 0.32
CA PHE A 419 15.97 -7.97 -0.59
C PHE A 419 16.53 -6.65 -1.10
N ARG A 420 17.76 -6.27 -0.70
CA ARG A 420 18.44 -5.09 -1.25
C ARG A 420 18.90 -5.37 -2.67
N SER A 421 18.57 -4.51 -3.60
CA SER A 421 19.06 -4.63 -4.97
C SER A 421 20.41 -3.94 -5.14
N PRO A 422 21.43 -4.59 -5.74
CA PRO A 422 22.77 -4.01 -5.90
C PRO A 422 22.82 -2.69 -6.67
N HIS A 423 21.90 -2.44 -7.61
CA HIS A 423 21.84 -1.17 -8.34
C HIS A 423 21.28 -0.01 -7.51
N ILE A 424 20.59 -0.30 -6.40
CA ILE A 424 20.06 0.71 -5.48
C ILE A 424 21.02 0.90 -4.30
N TRP A 425 21.62 -0.21 -3.82
CA TRP A 425 22.38 -0.23 -2.59
C TRP A 425 23.87 -0.50 -2.83
N LYS A 426 24.71 0.11 -2.01
CA LYS A 426 26.12 -0.25 -1.83
C LYS A 426 26.41 -0.54 -0.36
N TYR A 427 27.40 -1.41 -0.13
CA TYR A 427 27.90 -1.70 1.20
C TYR A 427 29.31 -1.13 1.33
N GLU A 428 29.50 -0.15 2.21
CA GLU A 428 30.72 0.61 2.35
C GLU A 428 30.97 0.93 3.82
N ASP A 429 32.18 0.71 4.32
CA ASP A 429 32.55 0.94 5.72
C ASP A 429 31.68 0.20 6.75
N GLY A 430 31.21 -1.00 6.40
CA GLY A 430 30.36 -1.80 7.29
C GLY A 430 28.88 -1.36 7.30
N MET A 431 28.47 -0.47 6.41
CA MET A 431 27.13 0.12 6.39
C MET A 431 26.49 0.06 5.00
N TRP A 432 25.17 -0.08 4.98
CA TRP A 432 24.38 0.06 3.78
C TRP A 432 24.15 1.54 3.44
N LYS A 433 24.40 1.91 2.20
CA LYS A 433 24.16 3.26 1.66
C LYS A 433 23.40 3.17 0.34
N LEU A 434 22.49 4.11 0.07
CA LEU A 434 21.91 4.25 -1.27
C LEU A 434 23.01 4.72 -2.24
N ARG A 435 23.01 4.20 -3.48
CA ARG A 435 23.92 4.67 -4.53
C ARG A 435 23.54 6.05 -5.03
N HIS A 436 22.23 6.31 -5.10
CA HIS A 436 21.67 7.57 -5.57
C HIS A 436 20.61 8.07 -4.59
N THR A 437 20.60 9.36 -4.34
CA THR A 437 19.60 10.01 -3.47
C THR A 437 19.06 11.26 -4.15
N VAL A 438 17.81 11.63 -3.86
CA VAL A 438 17.20 12.87 -4.38
C VAL A 438 17.85 14.15 -3.81
N PHE A 439 18.66 14.01 -2.76
CA PHE A 439 19.36 15.10 -2.06
C PHE A 439 20.88 15.02 -2.28
N GLU A 440 21.33 14.84 -3.53
CA GLU A 440 22.77 14.75 -3.86
C GLU A 440 23.58 15.94 -3.32
N GLY A 441 24.76 15.63 -2.76
CA GLY A 441 25.73 16.60 -2.24
C GLY A 441 25.90 16.58 -0.72
N ASP A 442 24.99 16.00 0.04
CA ASP A 442 25.09 15.81 1.49
C ASP A 442 25.25 14.32 1.82
N SER A 443 26.47 13.82 1.65
CA SER A 443 26.82 12.40 1.79
C SER A 443 26.74 11.82 3.21
N ASP A 444 26.45 12.62 4.23
CA ASP A 444 26.74 12.24 5.62
C ASP A 444 25.53 11.84 6.47
N VAL A 445 24.33 11.70 5.89
CA VAL A 445 23.18 11.26 6.69
C VAL A 445 22.71 9.88 6.26
N LEU A 446 23.22 8.90 6.96
CA LEU A 446 22.72 7.54 7.01
C LEU A 446 21.59 7.48 8.03
N TRP A 447 20.36 7.38 7.55
CA TRP A 447 19.26 6.94 8.40
C TRP A 447 18.98 5.48 8.07
N GLY A 448 19.03 4.67 9.09
CA GLY A 448 18.92 3.23 8.96
C GLY A 448 20.27 2.55 9.14
N ASP A 449 20.85 2.65 10.34
CA ASP A 449 21.85 1.71 10.81
C ASP A 449 21.32 0.29 10.61
N PRO A 450 22.04 -0.59 9.86
CA PRO A 450 21.63 -1.98 9.70
C PRO A 450 21.48 -2.73 11.03
N LYS A 451 22.02 -2.18 12.12
CA LYS A 451 21.85 -2.70 13.48
C LYS A 451 20.69 -2.01 14.22
N GLY A 452 20.00 -1.04 13.59
CA GLY A 452 18.89 -0.31 14.21
C GLY A 452 19.27 0.46 15.48
N THR A 453 20.52 0.88 15.59
CA THR A 453 20.93 1.76 16.66
C THR A 453 20.69 3.19 16.20
N HIS A 454 19.68 3.85 16.79
CA HIS A 454 19.52 5.28 16.67
C HIS A 454 20.65 5.95 17.45
N HIS A 455 21.42 6.80 16.78
CA HIS A 455 22.15 7.84 17.49
C HIS A 455 21.20 9.02 17.70
N GLU A 456 21.09 9.45 18.97
CA GLU A 456 20.30 10.58 19.45
C GLU A 456 20.58 11.89 18.68
#